data_d983f0ba233441942f76cf27040454e2
#
_entry.id   d983f0ba233441942f76cf27040454e2
#
_cell.length_a   1.000
_cell.length_b   1.000
_cell.length_c   1.000
_cell.angle_alpha   90.00
_cell.angle_beta   90.00
_cell.angle_gamma   90.00
#
_symmetry.space_group_name_H-M   'P 1'
#
loop_
_entity.id
_entity.type
_entity.pdbx_description
1 polymer ?
#
loop_
_entity_poly.entity_id
_entity_poly.type
_entity_poly.pdbx_seq_one_letter_code
_entity_poly.pdbx_strand_id
1 'polypeptide(L)'
;MNTKLREAVSDFDWSADYFDLHFLSLATFGEPLRKRAEQSISPVPGVRLLEDRSELTALSETDLNVRLREALSAGETSEDAVSLRFTAVDEQAQYLAFQPANGRSSFLGFIGGSQLAEMYRHYKYRLFALNIRDYVGDTSTNKAIVDTATTKPGDFFFFNNGVSAIATSIEPSPDEENVLLCKRFSIINGAQTVRSLWKAHEKNPESVRNVQVLLRVSSFSLGKDPEFLQDVTRYNNTQNAIKISDFRSNDPVQKALQRAFLDLPSRAGKPFWYKSKRSYDRSTTKISINTEEFAKTIHSFRFGPDDMFGGTSYLFDTAVGGGYAKVFGDGENIWTGLTDGDFRLLAGTWFLCEQVRAEWKAQKEAKVAVAVSDDVKNALERRWLVFWTCGELLRSIYRERNEDLDLAIRRLYKPTWVDSAGPIADTVRRIVELASQALIVVYKRAAAQPKFSHRNWFRSQTTLVVIRGELESILTYAGIATLPRLDLREPGR
;
A
#
# COMPACT_ATOMS: atom_id res chain seq x y z
N MET A 1 7.32 -27.40 -16.40
CA MET A 1 7.64 -26.00 -16.06
C MET A 1 6.70 -25.10 -16.86
N ASN A 2 5.94 -24.24 -16.22
CA ASN A 2 4.92 -23.42 -16.86
C ASN A 2 5.57 -22.42 -17.82
N THR A 3 5.01 -22.23 -19.00
CA THR A 3 5.52 -21.34 -20.06
C THR A 3 5.78 -19.92 -19.54
N LYS A 4 4.91 -19.42 -18.66
CA LYS A 4 5.06 -18.13 -17.98
C LYS A 4 6.24 -18.03 -17.03
N LEU A 5 6.63 -19.13 -16.39
CA LEU A 5 7.86 -19.18 -15.56
C LEU A 5 9.11 -19.14 -16.44
N ARG A 6 9.08 -19.77 -17.63
CA ARG A 6 10.16 -19.68 -18.61
C ARG A 6 10.31 -18.26 -19.15
N GLU A 7 9.21 -17.58 -19.46
CA GLU A 7 9.24 -16.19 -19.91
C GLU A 7 9.73 -15.23 -18.83
N ALA A 8 9.31 -15.43 -17.57
CA ALA A 8 9.78 -14.62 -16.45
C ALA A 8 11.28 -14.85 -16.15
N VAL A 9 11.77 -16.07 -16.34
CA VAL A 9 13.17 -16.47 -16.12
C VAL A 9 14.08 -16.11 -17.30
N SER A 10 13.55 -16.08 -18.54
CA SER A 10 14.33 -15.67 -19.73
C SER A 10 14.69 -14.18 -19.76
N ASP A 11 13.94 -13.36 -19.00
CA ASP A 11 14.15 -11.90 -18.93
C ASP A 11 15.18 -11.48 -17.87
N PHE A 12 15.83 -12.44 -17.18
CA PHE A 12 16.84 -12.17 -16.16
C PHE A 12 18.27 -12.32 -16.71
N ASP A 13 19.10 -11.33 -16.41
CA ASP A 13 20.54 -11.44 -16.62
C ASP A 13 21.18 -12.24 -15.46
N TRP A 14 21.49 -13.50 -15.72
CA TRP A 14 22.02 -14.46 -14.74
C TRP A 14 23.48 -14.20 -14.35
N SER A 15 24.11 -13.20 -14.94
CA SER A 15 25.53 -12.95 -14.73
C SER A 15 25.87 -12.05 -13.54
N ALA A 16 24.88 -11.33 -12.97
CA ALA A 16 25.16 -10.24 -12.04
C ALA A 16 24.63 -10.44 -10.62
N ASP A 17 23.65 -11.33 -10.37
CA ASP A 17 22.99 -11.38 -9.06
C ASP A 17 22.83 -12.81 -8.53
N TYR A 18 23.03 -12.98 -7.22
CA TYR A 18 22.69 -14.20 -6.48
C TYR A 18 21.19 -14.22 -6.21
N PHE A 19 20.49 -15.25 -6.68
CA PHE A 19 19.08 -15.48 -6.40
C PHE A 19 18.90 -16.75 -5.59
N ASP A 20 18.15 -16.64 -4.50
CA ASP A 20 17.52 -17.79 -3.85
C ASP A 20 16.29 -18.18 -4.68
N LEU A 21 16.39 -19.23 -5.48
CA LEU A 21 15.27 -19.74 -6.26
C LEU A 21 14.42 -20.63 -5.37
N HIS A 22 13.28 -20.10 -4.90
CA HIS A 22 12.30 -20.90 -4.18
C HIS A 22 11.35 -21.57 -5.18
N PHE A 23 11.39 -22.90 -5.28
CA PHE A 23 10.45 -23.65 -6.10
C PHE A 23 9.07 -23.71 -5.42
N LEU A 24 8.06 -23.30 -6.17
CA LEU A 24 6.70 -23.17 -5.69
C LEU A 24 5.79 -24.19 -6.37
N SER A 25 5.07 -24.99 -5.59
CA SER A 25 4.01 -25.86 -6.05
C SER A 25 2.77 -25.68 -5.20
N LEU A 26 1.61 -25.75 -5.82
CA LEU A 26 0.31 -25.76 -5.14
C LEU A 26 -0.02 -27.13 -4.51
N ALA A 27 0.88 -28.10 -4.64
CA ALA A 27 0.72 -29.44 -4.09
C ALA A 27 1.81 -29.72 -3.05
N THR A 28 1.47 -30.46 -2.01
CA THR A 28 2.43 -31.03 -1.07
C THR A 28 3.44 -31.87 -1.84
N PHE A 29 4.72 -31.48 -1.81
CA PHE A 29 5.77 -32.22 -2.48
C PHE A 29 5.99 -33.59 -1.81
N GLY A 30 5.62 -34.65 -2.51
CA GLY A 30 6.11 -35.98 -2.17
C GLY A 30 7.54 -36.19 -2.74
N GLU A 31 8.28 -37.10 -2.13
CA GLU A 31 9.66 -37.47 -2.50
C GLU A 31 9.90 -37.61 -4.02
N PRO A 32 8.98 -38.19 -4.84
CA PRO A 32 9.16 -38.30 -6.29
C PRO A 32 9.19 -36.96 -7.05
N LEU A 33 8.46 -35.94 -6.54
CA LEU A 33 8.45 -34.61 -7.16
C LEU A 33 9.73 -33.82 -6.83
N ARG A 34 10.25 -34.00 -5.62
CA ARG A 34 11.55 -33.43 -5.21
C ARG A 34 12.67 -33.94 -6.09
N LYS A 35 12.79 -35.25 -6.29
CA LYS A 35 13.78 -35.86 -7.20
C LYS A 35 13.65 -35.39 -8.64
N ARG A 36 12.43 -35.19 -9.16
CA ARG A 36 12.23 -34.63 -10.50
C ARG A 36 12.62 -33.15 -10.59
N ALA A 37 12.33 -32.36 -9.57
CA ALA A 37 12.77 -30.96 -9.50
C ALA A 37 14.31 -30.87 -9.49
N GLU A 38 14.96 -31.68 -8.65
CA GLU A 38 16.42 -31.80 -8.56
C GLU A 38 17.05 -32.19 -9.91
N GLN A 39 16.48 -33.17 -10.60
CA GLN A 39 16.94 -33.58 -11.94
C GLN A 39 16.72 -32.52 -13.02
N SER A 40 15.69 -31.68 -12.87
CA SER A 40 15.40 -30.61 -13.84
C SER A 40 16.27 -29.38 -13.65
N ILE A 41 16.85 -29.18 -12.47
CA ILE A 41 17.69 -28.01 -12.11
C ILE A 41 19.17 -28.33 -12.26
N SER A 42 19.54 -29.60 -12.05
CA SER A 42 20.94 -30.07 -12.13
C SER A 42 21.71 -29.67 -13.40
N PRO A 43 21.07 -29.48 -14.58
CA PRO A 43 21.79 -29.06 -15.77
C PRO A 43 22.05 -27.55 -15.88
N VAL A 44 21.54 -26.72 -14.93
CA VAL A 44 21.75 -25.27 -15.02
C VAL A 44 23.05 -24.89 -14.29
N PRO A 45 24.08 -24.39 -15.02
CA PRO A 45 25.35 -24.01 -14.40
C PRO A 45 25.13 -22.89 -13.35
N GLY A 46 25.69 -23.10 -12.16
CA GLY A 46 25.63 -22.09 -11.08
C GLY A 46 24.48 -22.23 -10.12
N VAL A 47 23.49 -23.10 -10.35
CA VAL A 47 22.39 -23.35 -9.42
C VAL A 47 22.78 -24.46 -8.44
N ARG A 48 22.78 -24.14 -7.13
CA ARG A 48 22.96 -25.11 -6.04
C ARG A 48 21.68 -25.19 -5.21
N LEU A 49 21.21 -26.41 -4.95
CA LEU A 49 20.17 -26.64 -3.94
C LEU A 49 20.80 -26.52 -2.56
N LEU A 50 20.27 -25.67 -1.71
CA LEU A 50 20.65 -25.58 -0.31
C LEU A 50 19.93 -26.69 0.47
N GLU A 51 20.70 -27.61 1.01
CA GLU A 51 20.21 -28.87 1.59
C GLU A 51 19.51 -28.73 2.94
N ASP A 52 19.48 -27.56 3.56
CA ASP A 52 19.03 -27.45 4.95
C ASP A 52 18.10 -26.28 5.22
N ARG A 53 16.83 -26.44 4.80
CA ARG A 53 15.72 -25.68 5.42
C ARG A 53 14.44 -26.54 5.44
N SER A 54 14.09 -26.96 6.64
CA SER A 54 12.89 -27.74 6.96
C SER A 54 11.56 -26.98 6.85
N GLU A 55 11.56 -25.75 6.36
CA GLU A 55 10.36 -24.95 6.14
C GLU A 55 10.31 -24.47 4.68
N LEU A 56 9.77 -25.32 3.81
CA LEU A 56 9.28 -24.92 2.50
C LEU A 56 8.00 -24.10 2.70
N THR A 57 8.13 -22.79 2.80
CA THR A 57 6.98 -21.90 2.72
C THR A 57 6.47 -21.94 1.29
N ALA A 58 5.28 -22.52 1.07
CA ALA A 58 4.65 -22.51 -0.25
C ALA A 58 4.23 -21.08 -0.59
N LEU A 59 5.06 -20.39 -1.36
CA LEU A 59 4.73 -19.08 -1.93
C LEU A 59 4.00 -19.29 -3.26
N SER A 60 2.91 -18.59 -3.50
CA SER A 60 2.25 -18.60 -4.81
C SER A 60 3.05 -17.80 -5.84
N GLU A 61 2.80 -18.01 -7.15
CA GLU A 61 3.35 -17.16 -8.23
C GLU A 61 3.13 -15.67 -7.93
N THR A 62 2.02 -15.35 -7.31
CA THR A 62 1.68 -13.98 -6.89
C THR A 62 2.59 -13.50 -5.75
N ASP A 63 2.91 -14.36 -4.78
CA ASP A 63 3.81 -14.02 -3.66
C ASP A 63 5.22 -13.79 -4.15
N LEU A 64 5.69 -14.64 -5.06
CA LEU A 64 7.00 -14.48 -5.69
C LEU A 64 7.06 -13.16 -6.47
N ASN A 65 6.04 -12.85 -7.27
CA ASN A 65 5.96 -11.59 -8.00
C ASN A 65 5.87 -10.38 -7.07
N VAL A 66 5.18 -10.50 -5.93
CA VAL A 66 5.11 -9.44 -4.91
C VAL A 66 6.45 -9.28 -4.22
N ARG A 67 7.06 -10.35 -3.72
CA ARG A 67 8.39 -10.33 -3.07
C ARG A 67 9.49 -9.87 -4.03
N LEU A 68 9.43 -10.31 -5.28
CA LEU A 68 10.36 -9.87 -6.31
C LEU A 68 10.17 -8.38 -6.62
N ARG A 69 8.93 -7.90 -6.75
CA ARG A 69 8.65 -6.47 -6.92
C ARG A 69 9.13 -5.65 -5.73
N GLU A 70 8.94 -6.15 -4.52
CA GLU A 70 9.37 -5.49 -3.29
C GLU A 70 10.88 -5.50 -3.15
N ALA A 71 11.54 -6.61 -3.42
CA ALA A 71 13.00 -6.68 -3.47
C ALA A 71 13.58 -5.74 -4.53
N LEU A 72 12.96 -5.67 -5.70
CA LEU A 72 13.34 -4.78 -6.79
C LEU A 72 12.93 -3.31 -6.55
N SER A 73 11.90 -3.05 -5.76
CA SER A 73 11.45 -1.70 -5.38
C SER A 73 11.97 -1.24 -4.02
N ALA A 74 12.65 -2.08 -3.27
CA ALA A 74 13.15 -1.82 -1.92
C ALA A 74 14.31 -0.82 -1.83
N GLY A 75 14.29 0.20 -2.68
CA GLY A 75 15.06 1.43 -2.50
C GLY A 75 16.52 1.37 -2.93
N GLU A 76 16.97 0.30 -3.56
CA GLU A 76 18.25 0.28 -4.23
C GLU A 76 18.06 0.72 -5.68
N THR A 77 18.20 2.03 -5.90
CA THR A 77 18.54 2.53 -7.21
C THR A 77 19.83 1.82 -7.64
N SER A 78 19.89 1.32 -8.88
CA SER A 78 21.12 0.71 -9.40
C SER A 78 22.31 1.63 -9.12
N GLU A 79 23.39 1.10 -8.55
CA GLU A 79 24.63 1.87 -8.37
C GLU A 79 25.30 2.16 -9.73
N ASP A 80 24.91 1.41 -10.75
CA ASP A 80 25.40 1.58 -12.12
C ASP A 80 24.99 2.95 -12.66
N ALA A 81 25.90 3.59 -13.37
CA ALA A 81 25.62 4.84 -14.03
C ALA A 81 24.69 4.61 -15.23
N VAL A 82 23.55 5.28 -15.23
CA VAL A 82 22.63 5.31 -16.36
C VAL A 82 23.09 6.38 -17.35
N SER A 83 23.31 5.98 -18.61
CA SER A 83 23.66 6.91 -19.68
C SER A 83 22.40 7.48 -20.32
N LEU A 84 22.25 8.79 -20.27
CA LEU A 84 21.16 9.53 -20.91
C LEU A 84 21.69 10.23 -22.16
N ARG A 85 21.32 9.76 -23.34
CA ARG A 85 21.66 10.39 -24.61
C ARG A 85 20.55 11.32 -25.03
N PHE A 86 20.86 12.61 -25.11
CA PHE A 86 19.90 13.62 -25.55
C PHE A 86 19.91 13.79 -27.07
N THR A 87 18.76 14.06 -27.62
CA THR A 87 18.62 14.38 -29.05
C THR A 87 19.01 15.82 -29.26
N ALA A 88 19.92 16.08 -30.22
CA ALA A 88 20.30 17.44 -30.58
C ALA A 88 19.08 18.22 -31.10
N VAL A 89 18.88 19.43 -30.60
CA VAL A 89 17.80 20.32 -31.04
C VAL A 89 18.33 21.26 -32.15
N ASP A 90 19.58 21.64 -32.02
CA ASP A 90 20.35 22.39 -33.05
C ASP A 90 21.84 21.99 -32.96
N GLU A 91 22.69 22.62 -33.73
CA GLU A 91 24.13 22.32 -33.76
C GLU A 91 24.85 22.62 -32.44
N GLN A 92 24.25 23.39 -31.51
CA GLN A 92 24.93 23.92 -30.32
C GLN A 92 24.32 23.46 -28.99
N ALA A 93 23.03 23.09 -28.94
CA ALA A 93 22.35 22.74 -27.68
C ALA A 93 21.65 21.38 -27.76
N GLN A 94 22.07 20.48 -26.90
CA GLN A 94 21.49 19.14 -26.78
C GLN A 94 20.65 19.01 -25.52
N TYR A 95 20.95 19.79 -24.49
CA TYR A 95 20.18 19.94 -23.27
C TYR A 95 20.45 21.30 -22.63
N LEU A 96 19.49 21.78 -21.87
CA LEU A 96 19.62 22.98 -21.04
C LEU A 96 20.08 22.57 -19.63
N ALA A 97 21.14 23.20 -19.13
CA ALA A 97 21.61 23.01 -17.76
C ALA A 97 21.15 24.18 -16.89
N PHE A 98 20.51 23.90 -15.79
CA PHE A 98 20.12 24.87 -14.76
C PHE A 98 20.83 24.52 -13.45
N GLN A 99 21.71 25.42 -13.02
CA GLN A 99 22.54 25.25 -11.81
C GLN A 99 22.38 26.46 -10.90
N PRO A 100 21.37 26.49 -10.03
CA PRO A 100 21.20 27.55 -9.06
C PRO A 100 22.30 27.52 -7.99
N ALA A 101 22.50 28.65 -7.30
CA ALA A 101 23.56 28.83 -6.30
C ALA A 101 23.50 27.86 -5.09
N ASN A 102 22.44 27.09 -4.94
CA ASN A 102 22.29 26.11 -3.85
C ASN A 102 23.01 24.76 -4.10
N GLY A 103 23.84 24.68 -5.14
CA GLY A 103 24.61 23.47 -5.46
C GLY A 103 23.80 22.33 -6.09
N ARG A 104 22.54 22.55 -6.44
CA ARG A 104 21.70 21.61 -7.17
C ARG A 104 21.86 21.85 -8.67
N SER A 105 21.68 20.80 -9.46
CA SER A 105 21.66 20.91 -10.91
C SER A 105 20.42 20.22 -11.48
N SER A 106 19.94 20.75 -12.59
CA SER A 106 18.84 20.17 -13.36
C SER A 106 19.15 20.29 -14.83
N PHE A 107 18.88 19.23 -15.57
CA PHE A 107 19.10 19.16 -17.01
C PHE A 107 17.76 18.87 -17.69
N LEU A 108 17.51 19.55 -18.80
CA LEU A 108 16.27 19.49 -19.55
C LEU A 108 16.58 19.31 -21.03
N GLY A 109 16.01 18.30 -21.66
CA GLY A 109 16.21 18.05 -23.09
C GLY A 109 15.29 16.95 -23.62
N PHE A 110 15.49 16.61 -24.89
CA PHE A 110 14.72 15.56 -25.55
C PHE A 110 15.49 14.24 -25.53
N ILE A 111 14.77 13.17 -25.25
CA ILE A 111 15.30 11.80 -25.26
C ILE A 111 14.44 10.91 -26.16
N GLY A 112 15.06 10.01 -26.88
CA GLY A 112 14.36 9.10 -27.76
C GLY A 112 13.46 8.12 -27.01
N GLY A 113 12.26 7.86 -27.55
CA GLY A 113 11.32 6.89 -27.00
C GLY A 113 11.89 5.48 -26.92
N SER A 114 12.69 5.08 -27.90
CA SER A 114 13.40 3.78 -27.91
C SER A 114 14.36 3.64 -26.74
N GLN A 115 15.12 4.70 -26.40
CA GLN A 115 16.04 4.66 -25.27
C GLN A 115 15.28 4.48 -23.95
N LEU A 116 14.17 5.19 -23.74
CA LEU A 116 13.33 5.01 -22.55
C LEU A 116 12.75 3.59 -22.47
N ALA A 117 12.35 3.03 -23.61
CA ALA A 117 11.83 1.66 -23.69
C ALA A 117 12.91 0.63 -23.32
N GLU A 118 14.14 0.82 -23.81
CA GLU A 118 15.28 -0.06 -23.49
C GLU A 118 15.73 0.09 -22.04
N MET A 119 15.76 1.30 -21.50
CA MET A 119 16.03 1.52 -20.09
C MET A 119 15.01 0.76 -19.22
N TYR A 120 13.72 0.79 -19.59
CA TYR A 120 12.73 -0.01 -18.86
C TYR A 120 12.95 -1.51 -19.05
N ARG A 121 13.29 -1.97 -20.22
CA ARG A 121 13.61 -3.38 -20.49
C ARG A 121 14.76 -3.87 -19.61
N HIS A 122 15.78 -3.03 -19.41
CA HIS A 122 16.96 -3.37 -18.63
C HIS A 122 16.74 -3.24 -17.13
N TYR A 123 16.28 -2.07 -16.67
CA TYR A 123 16.19 -1.77 -15.23
C TYR A 123 14.84 -2.16 -14.59
N LYS A 124 13.79 -2.40 -15.40
CA LYS A 124 12.45 -2.78 -14.95
C LYS A 124 11.96 -1.84 -13.82
N TYR A 125 11.54 -2.39 -12.68
CA TYR A 125 11.00 -1.60 -11.56
C TYR A 125 12.05 -0.75 -10.83
N ARG A 126 13.34 -1.12 -10.91
CA ARG A 126 14.44 -0.32 -10.33
C ARG A 126 14.45 1.11 -10.89
N LEU A 127 14.04 1.26 -12.16
CA LEU A 127 13.92 2.57 -12.82
C LEU A 127 12.96 3.52 -12.09
N PHE A 128 12.05 3.00 -11.27
CA PHE A 128 11.02 3.74 -10.54
C PHE A 128 11.16 3.60 -9.02
N ALA A 129 12.33 3.26 -8.51
CA ALA A 129 12.54 2.96 -7.09
C ALA A 129 12.05 4.09 -6.16
N LEU A 130 12.26 5.35 -6.55
CA LEU A 130 11.85 6.53 -5.79
C LEU A 130 10.52 7.13 -6.27
N ASN A 131 9.81 6.47 -7.20
CA ASN A 131 8.48 6.91 -7.61
C ASN A 131 7.45 6.53 -6.54
N ILE A 132 6.59 7.48 -6.20
CA ILE A 132 5.50 7.27 -5.21
C ILE A 132 4.29 6.55 -5.78
N ARG A 133 4.27 6.30 -7.09
CA ARG A 133 3.17 5.62 -7.77
C ARG A 133 3.62 4.32 -8.41
N ASP A 134 2.84 3.28 -8.17
CA ASP A 134 2.91 2.08 -9.00
C ASP A 134 2.22 2.29 -10.34
N TYR A 135 2.58 1.44 -11.29
CA TYR A 135 1.92 1.41 -12.59
C TYR A 135 0.44 1.04 -12.47
N VAL A 136 -0.39 1.83 -13.11
CA VAL A 136 -1.85 1.74 -13.07
C VAL A 136 -2.40 0.76 -14.14
N GLY A 137 -1.73 -0.33 -14.46
CA GLY A 137 -2.27 -1.35 -15.39
C GLY A 137 -2.65 -0.84 -16.78
N ASP A 138 -3.45 -1.61 -17.52
CA ASP A 138 -3.92 -1.26 -18.88
C ASP A 138 -5.15 -0.35 -18.85
N THR A 139 -4.94 0.92 -18.53
CA THR A 139 -5.98 1.95 -18.59
C THR A 139 -6.21 2.45 -20.03
N SER A 140 -7.34 3.12 -20.26
CA SER A 140 -7.59 3.82 -21.53
C SER A 140 -6.48 4.83 -21.87
N THR A 141 -5.93 5.52 -20.85
CA THR A 141 -4.81 6.44 -21.00
C THR A 141 -3.54 5.73 -21.49
N ASN A 142 -3.20 4.58 -20.90
CA ASN A 142 -2.01 3.83 -21.32
C ASN A 142 -2.16 3.27 -22.74
N LYS A 143 -3.36 2.83 -23.10
CA LYS A 143 -3.65 2.42 -24.49
C LYS A 143 -3.49 3.59 -25.47
N ALA A 144 -3.97 4.78 -25.12
CA ALA A 144 -3.82 5.98 -25.94
C ALA A 144 -2.34 6.38 -26.13
N ILE A 145 -1.52 6.26 -25.07
CA ILE A 145 -0.06 6.51 -25.16
C ILE A 145 0.60 5.51 -26.13
N VAL A 146 0.27 4.22 -26.03
CA VAL A 146 0.79 3.18 -26.95
C VAL A 146 0.35 3.49 -28.38
N ASP A 147 -0.93 3.80 -28.59
CA ASP A 147 -1.50 4.11 -29.90
C ASP A 147 -0.80 5.34 -30.53
N THR A 148 -0.64 6.42 -29.77
CA THR A 148 0.08 7.60 -30.25
C THR A 148 1.52 7.27 -30.64
N ALA A 149 2.25 6.52 -29.80
CA ALA A 149 3.64 6.14 -30.08
C ALA A 149 3.78 5.25 -31.32
N THR A 150 2.75 4.47 -31.67
CA THR A 150 2.77 3.58 -32.83
C THR A 150 2.21 4.18 -34.10
N THR A 151 1.23 5.08 -34.01
CA THR A 151 0.51 5.61 -35.17
C THR A 151 0.88 7.06 -35.52
N LYS A 152 1.28 7.87 -34.52
CA LYS A 152 1.62 9.29 -34.65
C LYS A 152 2.86 9.66 -33.83
N PRO A 153 4.00 8.99 -34.04
CA PRO A 153 5.20 9.16 -33.21
C PRO A 153 5.73 10.62 -33.21
N GLY A 154 5.62 11.33 -34.32
CA GLY A 154 6.02 12.74 -34.43
C GLY A 154 5.19 13.72 -33.58
N ASP A 155 3.94 13.35 -33.28
CA ASP A 155 3.05 14.17 -32.46
C ASP A 155 3.15 13.81 -30.96
N PHE A 156 3.89 12.79 -30.61
CA PHE A 156 3.94 12.26 -29.24
C PHE A 156 4.35 13.32 -28.21
N PHE A 157 5.30 14.16 -28.54
CA PHE A 157 5.74 15.26 -27.71
C PHE A 157 4.60 16.21 -27.31
N PHE A 158 3.70 16.53 -28.21
CA PHE A 158 2.60 17.47 -27.98
C PHE A 158 1.50 16.89 -27.08
N PHE A 159 1.40 15.55 -27.03
CA PHE A 159 0.34 14.86 -26.27
C PHE A 159 0.84 14.26 -24.95
N ASN A 160 2.14 14.38 -24.65
CA ASN A 160 2.75 13.79 -23.45
C ASN A 160 3.49 14.85 -22.61
N ASN A 161 3.27 14.80 -21.29
CA ASN A 161 3.86 15.76 -20.35
C ASN A 161 5.36 15.52 -20.08
N GLY A 162 5.96 14.52 -20.74
CA GLY A 162 7.37 14.18 -20.54
C GLY A 162 7.62 13.31 -19.30
N VAL A 163 8.90 13.21 -18.95
CA VAL A 163 9.41 12.37 -17.86
C VAL A 163 10.24 13.24 -16.93
N SER A 164 10.07 13.07 -15.63
CA SER A 164 10.94 13.70 -14.62
C SER A 164 11.67 12.63 -13.84
N ALA A 165 12.98 12.82 -13.70
CA ALA A 165 13.87 11.89 -13.01
C ALA A 165 14.78 12.65 -12.02
N ILE A 166 15.37 11.88 -11.12
CA ILE A 166 16.37 12.33 -10.17
C ILE A 166 17.57 11.40 -10.17
N ALA A 167 18.73 11.92 -9.81
CA ALA A 167 19.97 11.16 -9.68
C ALA A 167 20.84 11.77 -8.58
N THR A 168 21.72 10.95 -7.96
CA THR A 168 22.66 11.47 -6.93
C THR A 168 23.83 12.21 -7.52
N SER A 169 24.25 11.84 -8.76
CA SER A 169 25.27 12.53 -9.53
C SER A 169 24.82 12.58 -10.98
N ILE A 170 25.06 13.71 -11.63
CA ILE A 170 24.80 13.94 -13.04
C ILE A 170 26.05 14.60 -13.61
N GLU A 171 26.77 13.89 -14.46
CA GLU A 171 28.02 14.33 -15.03
C GLU A 171 27.99 14.21 -16.55
N PRO A 172 28.50 15.18 -17.32
CA PRO A 172 28.68 14.99 -18.75
C PRO A 172 29.61 13.81 -19.03
N SER A 173 29.30 13.03 -20.08
CA SER A 173 30.19 11.97 -20.51
C SER A 173 31.51 12.58 -21.01
N PRO A 174 32.66 11.99 -20.68
CA PRO A 174 33.94 12.44 -21.22
C PRO A 174 34.12 12.13 -22.72
N ASP A 175 33.35 11.16 -23.23
CA ASP A 175 33.52 10.64 -24.58
C ASP A 175 32.45 11.18 -25.56
N GLU A 176 31.32 11.66 -25.07
CA GLU A 176 30.18 12.05 -25.90
C GLU A 176 29.49 13.29 -25.37
N GLU A 177 29.44 14.36 -26.16
CA GLU A 177 28.88 15.68 -25.73
C GLU A 177 27.38 15.67 -25.40
N ASN A 178 26.62 14.75 -25.99
CA ASN A 178 25.17 14.64 -25.80
C ASN A 178 24.75 13.60 -24.78
N VAL A 179 25.68 13.11 -23.96
CA VAL A 179 25.43 12.06 -22.97
C VAL A 179 25.69 12.58 -21.56
N LEU A 180 24.72 12.35 -20.68
CA LEU A 180 24.87 12.53 -19.24
C LEU A 180 24.94 11.16 -18.56
N LEU A 181 25.92 11.00 -17.67
CA LEU A 181 26.07 9.85 -16.79
C LEU A 181 25.39 10.14 -15.45
N CYS A 182 24.38 9.35 -15.10
CA CYS A 182 23.55 9.57 -13.92
C CYS A 182 23.70 8.40 -12.95
N LYS A 183 24.20 8.64 -11.73
CA LYS A 183 24.27 7.61 -10.68
C LYS A 183 22.99 7.60 -9.87
N ARG A 184 22.54 6.40 -9.46
CA ARG A 184 21.31 6.18 -8.68
C ARG A 184 20.10 6.89 -9.31
N PHE A 185 19.96 6.70 -10.60
CA PHE A 185 18.89 7.31 -11.39
C PHE A 185 17.54 6.69 -11.06
N SER A 186 16.51 7.52 -10.91
CA SER A 186 15.13 7.07 -10.75
C SER A 186 14.14 8.04 -11.39
N ILE A 187 13.19 7.49 -12.13
CA ILE A 187 12.08 8.24 -12.71
C ILE A 187 11.01 8.44 -11.64
N ILE A 188 10.74 9.70 -11.30
CA ILE A 188 9.75 10.10 -10.28
C ILE A 188 8.40 10.50 -10.86
N ASN A 189 8.35 10.85 -12.15
CA ASN A 189 7.11 11.11 -12.90
C ASN A 189 7.25 10.64 -14.33
N GLY A 190 6.17 10.14 -14.94
CA GLY A 190 6.17 9.60 -16.31
C GLY A 190 6.35 8.08 -16.40
N ALA A 191 6.21 7.33 -15.31
CA ALA A 191 6.32 5.87 -15.30
C ALA A 191 5.33 5.20 -16.29
N GLN A 192 4.13 5.75 -16.42
CA GLN A 192 3.15 5.26 -17.41
C GLN A 192 3.63 5.47 -18.85
N THR A 193 4.22 6.64 -19.12
CA THR A 193 4.81 6.96 -20.43
C THR A 193 5.89 5.96 -20.79
N VAL A 194 6.86 5.74 -19.90
CA VAL A 194 8.01 4.86 -20.15
C VAL A 194 7.55 3.40 -20.38
N ARG A 195 6.65 2.89 -19.56
CA ARG A 195 6.13 1.52 -19.74
C ARG A 195 5.27 1.37 -20.99
N SER A 196 4.51 2.41 -21.34
CA SER A 196 3.71 2.40 -22.58
C SER A 196 4.61 2.46 -23.81
N LEU A 197 5.72 3.21 -23.76
CA LEU A 197 6.73 3.24 -24.81
C LEU A 197 7.41 1.87 -24.97
N TRP A 198 7.73 1.18 -23.89
CA TRP A 198 8.23 -0.18 -23.97
C TRP A 198 7.23 -1.13 -24.64
N LYS A 199 5.95 -1.10 -24.26
CA LYS A 199 4.90 -1.88 -24.92
C LYS A 199 4.72 -1.53 -26.39
N ALA A 200 4.86 -0.25 -26.75
CA ALA A 200 4.81 0.21 -28.12
C ALA A 200 6.04 -0.27 -28.91
N HIS A 201 7.23 -0.22 -28.29
CA HIS A 201 8.48 -0.69 -28.87
C HIS A 201 8.46 -2.19 -29.16
N GLU A 202 7.88 -3.01 -28.29
CA GLU A 202 7.71 -4.45 -28.54
C GLU A 202 6.78 -4.73 -29.73
N LYS A 203 5.81 -3.84 -30.01
CA LYS A 203 4.90 -3.98 -31.13
C LYS A 203 5.47 -3.42 -32.44
N ASN A 204 6.10 -2.27 -32.38
CA ASN A 204 6.64 -1.55 -33.54
C ASN A 204 7.87 -0.72 -33.14
N PRO A 205 9.07 -1.31 -33.10
CA PRO A 205 10.31 -0.61 -32.75
C PRO A 205 10.62 0.59 -33.63
N GLU A 206 10.36 0.47 -34.94
CA GLU A 206 10.64 1.53 -35.93
C GLU A 206 9.84 2.81 -35.67
N SER A 207 8.57 2.66 -35.30
CA SER A 207 7.72 3.81 -34.98
C SER A 207 8.26 4.53 -33.72
N VAL A 208 8.64 3.77 -32.68
CA VAL A 208 9.10 4.34 -31.42
C VAL A 208 10.45 5.06 -31.53
N ARG A 209 11.27 4.76 -32.54
CA ARG A 209 12.51 5.50 -32.86
C ARG A 209 12.24 6.99 -33.19
N ASN A 210 11.08 7.28 -33.74
CA ASN A 210 10.67 8.64 -34.09
C ASN A 210 9.97 9.40 -32.94
N VAL A 211 9.78 8.74 -31.79
CA VAL A 211 9.20 9.35 -30.60
C VAL A 211 10.25 10.19 -29.86
N GLN A 212 9.93 11.44 -29.58
CA GLN A 212 10.71 12.32 -28.71
C GLN A 212 9.94 12.60 -27.43
N VAL A 213 10.65 12.54 -26.31
CA VAL A 213 10.08 12.76 -24.98
C VAL A 213 10.89 13.83 -24.25
N LEU A 214 10.21 14.81 -23.67
CA LEU A 214 10.87 15.77 -22.80
C LEU A 214 11.32 15.07 -21.51
N LEU A 215 12.62 15.12 -21.22
CA LEU A 215 13.19 14.61 -19.97
C LEU A 215 13.76 15.75 -19.15
N ARG A 216 13.36 15.79 -17.90
CA ARG A 216 14.03 16.59 -16.87
C ARG A 216 14.67 15.68 -15.85
N VAL A 217 15.97 15.82 -15.64
CA VAL A 217 16.70 15.11 -14.59
C VAL A 217 17.34 16.10 -13.63
N SER A 218 17.16 15.89 -12.32
CA SER A 218 17.67 16.80 -11.29
C SER A 218 18.55 16.05 -10.30
N SER A 219 19.64 16.69 -9.85
CA SER A 219 20.52 16.15 -8.84
C SER A 219 19.92 16.26 -7.44
N PHE A 220 20.22 15.31 -6.58
CA PHE A 220 19.90 15.34 -5.16
C PHE A 220 21.02 14.72 -4.33
N SER A 221 21.15 15.12 -3.05
CA SER A 221 22.15 14.56 -2.14
C SER A 221 21.51 13.56 -1.19
N LEU A 222 21.96 12.29 -1.26
CA LEU A 222 21.53 11.27 -0.29
C LEU A 222 21.94 11.67 1.13
N GLY A 223 20.96 11.66 2.05
CA GLY A 223 21.18 11.91 3.46
C GLY A 223 21.32 13.39 3.86
N LYS A 224 21.49 14.31 2.91
CA LYS A 224 21.56 15.74 3.21
C LYS A 224 20.23 16.50 3.00
N ASP A 225 19.38 16.02 2.10
CA ASP A 225 18.14 16.67 1.69
C ASP A 225 16.96 15.70 1.53
N PRO A 226 16.58 14.92 2.56
CA PRO A 226 15.46 14.00 2.44
C PRO A 226 14.13 14.72 2.19
N GLU A 227 13.95 15.91 2.76
CA GLU A 227 12.76 16.76 2.54
C GLU A 227 12.67 17.22 1.08
N PHE A 228 13.78 17.67 0.50
CA PHE A 228 13.82 18.08 -0.90
C PHE A 228 13.44 16.94 -1.84
N LEU A 229 13.93 15.73 -1.60
CA LEU A 229 13.57 14.56 -2.39
C LEU A 229 12.06 14.28 -2.32
N GLN A 230 11.49 14.35 -1.11
CA GLN A 230 10.05 14.20 -0.92
C GLN A 230 9.28 15.31 -1.64
N ASP A 231 9.71 16.56 -1.51
CA ASP A 231 9.06 17.71 -2.14
C ASP A 231 9.13 17.65 -3.66
N VAL A 232 10.30 17.38 -4.24
CA VAL A 232 10.45 17.22 -5.70
C VAL A 232 9.54 16.13 -6.22
N THR A 233 9.51 14.98 -5.53
CA THR A 233 8.63 13.88 -5.90
C THR A 233 7.16 14.26 -5.72
N ARG A 234 6.82 14.95 -4.65
CA ARG A 234 5.50 15.48 -4.36
C ARG A 234 5.01 16.44 -5.45
N TYR A 235 5.73 17.53 -5.66
CA TYR A 235 5.28 18.58 -6.58
C TYR A 235 5.26 18.14 -8.04
N ASN A 236 6.15 17.25 -8.47
CA ASN A 236 6.11 16.69 -9.82
C ASN A 236 4.92 15.75 -10.06
N ASN A 237 4.38 15.18 -9.02
CA ASN A 237 3.24 14.28 -9.09
C ASN A 237 1.88 14.94 -8.80
N THR A 238 1.83 16.19 -8.31
CA THR A 238 0.57 16.89 -7.96
C THR A 238 -0.30 17.26 -9.16
N GLN A 239 0.23 17.24 -10.36
CA GLN A 239 -0.53 17.52 -11.59
C GLN A 239 -1.64 16.48 -11.89
N ASN A 240 -1.58 15.32 -11.28
CA ASN A 240 -2.67 14.33 -11.26
C ASN A 240 -3.10 14.14 -9.80
N ALA A 241 -4.38 14.15 -9.48
CA ALA A 241 -4.91 14.07 -8.10
C ALA A 241 -4.24 12.96 -7.28
N ILE A 242 -3.12 13.30 -6.63
CA ILE A 242 -2.40 12.42 -5.72
C ILE A 242 -3.07 12.55 -4.36
N LYS A 243 -3.33 11.43 -3.75
CA LYS A 243 -3.78 11.42 -2.37
C LYS A 243 -2.57 11.62 -1.45
N ILE A 244 -2.78 12.29 -0.33
CA ILE A 244 -1.74 12.47 0.70
C ILE A 244 -1.17 11.12 1.16
N SER A 245 -1.98 10.06 1.18
CA SER A 245 -1.55 8.69 1.46
C SER A 245 -0.45 8.17 0.52
N ASP A 246 -0.47 8.58 -0.76
CA ASP A 246 0.52 8.13 -1.73
C ASP A 246 1.93 8.67 -1.39
N PHE A 247 2.03 9.85 -0.77
CA PHE A 247 3.31 10.43 -0.34
C PHE A 247 3.97 9.66 0.80
N ARG A 248 3.16 8.94 1.60
CA ARG A 248 3.64 8.15 2.74
C ARG A 248 4.03 6.73 2.36
N SER A 249 3.83 6.34 1.10
CA SER A 249 4.06 4.98 0.63
C SER A 249 5.49 4.47 0.82
N ASN A 250 6.46 5.38 0.86
CA ASN A 250 7.87 5.06 1.04
C ASN A 250 8.37 5.19 2.49
N ASP A 251 7.51 5.62 3.41
CA ASP A 251 7.87 5.75 4.81
C ASP A 251 8.29 4.39 5.41
N PRO A 252 9.31 4.36 6.30
CA PRO A 252 9.82 3.11 6.86
C PRO A 252 8.73 2.23 7.49
N VAL A 253 7.78 2.83 8.22
CA VAL A 253 6.66 2.11 8.84
C VAL A 253 5.74 1.47 7.80
N GLN A 254 5.49 2.13 6.66
CA GLN A 254 4.64 1.58 5.59
C GLN A 254 5.30 0.37 4.93
N LYS A 255 6.61 0.44 4.69
CA LYS A 255 7.41 -0.69 4.19
C LYS A 255 7.47 -1.85 5.18
N ALA A 256 7.61 -1.54 6.47
CA ALA A 256 7.60 -2.54 7.53
C ALA A 256 6.25 -3.26 7.63
N LEU A 257 5.12 -2.52 7.57
CA LEU A 257 3.77 -3.09 7.53
C LEU A 257 3.57 -4.00 6.32
N GLN A 258 4.04 -3.57 5.16
CA GLN A 258 3.94 -4.35 3.93
C GLN A 258 4.61 -5.71 4.08
N ARG A 259 5.85 -5.75 4.61
CA ARG A 259 6.58 -6.99 4.89
C ARG A 259 5.88 -7.85 5.92
N ALA A 260 5.50 -7.26 7.06
CA ALA A 260 4.88 -7.98 8.16
C ALA A 260 3.53 -8.62 7.80
N PHE A 261 2.72 -7.96 6.96
CA PHE A 261 1.47 -8.56 6.47
C PHE A 261 1.70 -9.70 5.48
N LEU A 262 2.77 -9.65 4.68
CA LEU A 262 3.14 -10.75 3.78
C LEU A 262 3.61 -11.99 4.54
N ASP A 263 4.23 -11.80 5.70
CA ASP A 263 4.73 -12.90 6.53
C ASP A 263 3.62 -13.58 7.34
N LEU A 264 2.40 -13.04 7.33
CA LEU A 264 1.26 -13.69 7.98
C LEU A 264 0.82 -14.95 7.21
N PRO A 265 0.33 -15.99 7.94
CA PRO A 265 -0.30 -17.14 7.30
C PRO A 265 -1.41 -16.70 6.36
N SER A 266 -1.47 -17.32 5.18
CA SER A 266 -2.52 -17.05 4.21
C SER A 266 -3.89 -17.44 4.73
N ARG A 267 -4.93 -16.69 4.35
CA ARG A 267 -6.32 -16.99 4.67
C ARG A 267 -7.01 -17.56 3.44
N ALA A 268 -7.54 -18.77 3.55
CA ALA A 268 -8.15 -19.50 2.43
C ALA A 268 -7.21 -19.58 1.21
N GLY A 269 -5.92 -19.82 1.44
CA GLY A 269 -4.90 -19.89 0.39
C GLY A 269 -4.51 -18.54 -0.24
N LYS A 270 -5.01 -17.42 0.29
CA LYS A 270 -4.69 -16.08 -0.22
C LYS A 270 -3.82 -15.33 0.78
N PRO A 271 -2.65 -14.83 0.36
CA PRO A 271 -1.78 -14.00 1.20
C PRO A 271 -2.39 -12.62 1.45
N PHE A 272 -1.95 -11.98 2.52
CA PHE A 272 -2.30 -10.60 2.81
C PHE A 272 -1.36 -9.66 2.06
N TRP A 273 -1.93 -8.67 1.41
CA TRP A 273 -1.17 -7.66 0.71
C TRP A 273 -1.55 -6.26 1.19
N TYR A 274 -0.70 -5.69 2.03
CA TYR A 274 -0.82 -4.30 2.44
C TYR A 274 -0.34 -3.38 1.30
N LYS A 275 -1.27 -2.59 0.75
CA LYS A 275 -1.01 -1.68 -0.38
C LYS A 275 -0.52 -0.35 0.15
N SER A 276 0.79 -0.20 0.37
CA SER A 276 1.41 1.09 0.71
C SER A 276 1.35 2.08 -0.44
N LYS A 277 1.38 1.59 -1.67
CA LYS A 277 1.25 2.38 -2.90
C LYS A 277 -0.12 2.16 -3.55
N ARG A 278 -0.62 3.20 -4.22
CA ARG A 278 -1.85 3.08 -5.01
C ARG A 278 -1.61 2.12 -6.17
N SER A 279 -2.20 0.95 -6.10
CA SER A 279 -2.18 -0.07 -7.14
C SER A 279 -3.60 -0.37 -7.59
N TYR A 280 -3.81 -0.42 -8.91
CA TYR A 280 -5.08 -0.85 -9.51
C TYR A 280 -5.14 -2.36 -9.73
N ASP A 281 -4.21 -3.11 -9.14
CA ASP A 281 -4.25 -4.56 -9.18
C ASP A 281 -5.54 -5.05 -8.50
N ARG A 282 -6.46 -5.56 -9.32
CA ARG A 282 -7.73 -6.17 -8.94
C ARG A 282 -7.60 -7.69 -8.79
N SER A 283 -6.39 -8.19 -8.57
CA SER A 283 -6.17 -9.62 -8.39
C SER A 283 -7.07 -10.17 -7.29
N THR A 284 -7.80 -11.22 -7.59
CA THR A 284 -8.63 -11.98 -6.65
C THR A 284 -7.81 -13.03 -5.88
N THR A 285 -6.51 -13.17 -6.18
CA THR A 285 -5.60 -14.17 -5.62
C THR A 285 -5.03 -13.77 -4.27
N LYS A 286 -5.25 -12.53 -3.82
CA LYS A 286 -4.72 -12.00 -2.55
C LYS A 286 -5.77 -11.18 -1.80
N ILE A 287 -5.59 -11.07 -0.48
CA ILE A 287 -6.41 -10.21 0.38
C ILE A 287 -5.73 -8.86 0.47
N SER A 288 -6.28 -7.88 -0.25
CA SER A 288 -5.71 -6.55 -0.32
C SER A 288 -6.14 -5.69 0.86
N ILE A 289 -5.17 -5.09 1.56
CA ILE A 289 -5.37 -4.12 2.64
C ILE A 289 -4.98 -2.74 2.10
N ASN A 290 -5.96 -1.88 1.88
CA ASN A 290 -5.71 -0.51 1.43
C ASN A 290 -5.25 0.37 2.59
N THR A 291 -4.17 1.12 2.41
CA THR A 291 -3.57 1.99 3.45
C THR A 291 -4.53 3.01 4.03
N GLU A 292 -5.37 3.67 3.20
CA GLU A 292 -6.35 4.64 3.70
C GLU A 292 -7.46 3.97 4.53
N GLU A 293 -7.94 2.84 4.05
CA GLU A 293 -8.94 2.06 4.75
C GLU A 293 -8.40 1.51 6.07
N PHE A 294 -7.14 1.05 6.05
CA PHE A 294 -6.43 0.60 7.24
C PHE A 294 -6.30 1.75 8.27
N ALA A 295 -5.77 2.89 7.84
CA ALA A 295 -5.60 4.05 8.72
C ALA A 295 -6.94 4.52 9.32
N LYS A 296 -8.00 4.61 8.51
CA LYS A 296 -9.36 4.95 8.98
C LYS A 296 -9.86 3.96 10.01
N THR A 297 -9.66 2.68 9.77
CA THR A 297 -10.12 1.62 10.67
C THR A 297 -9.42 1.71 12.02
N ILE A 298 -8.09 1.79 12.01
CA ILE A 298 -7.29 1.90 13.24
C ILE A 298 -7.65 3.17 14.00
N HIS A 299 -7.67 4.31 13.31
CA HIS A 299 -7.98 5.60 13.94
C HIS A 299 -9.38 5.61 14.54
N SER A 300 -10.41 5.19 13.78
CA SER A 300 -11.79 5.19 14.29
C SER A 300 -11.94 4.33 15.52
N PHE A 301 -11.42 3.12 15.50
CA PHE A 301 -11.54 2.19 16.62
C PHE A 301 -10.83 2.70 17.88
N ARG A 302 -9.66 3.30 17.72
CA ARG A 302 -8.81 3.69 18.87
C ARG A 302 -9.06 5.11 19.38
N PHE A 303 -9.30 6.09 18.50
CA PHE A 303 -9.31 7.52 18.86
C PHE A 303 -10.65 8.20 18.62
N GLY A 304 -11.39 7.80 17.60
CA GLY A 304 -12.71 8.34 17.26
C GLY A 304 -12.83 8.70 15.78
N PRO A 305 -14.07 8.87 15.30
CA PRO A 305 -14.34 9.20 13.90
C PRO A 305 -14.34 10.71 13.59
N ASP A 306 -14.32 11.56 14.60
CA ASP A 306 -14.49 13.02 14.50
C ASP A 306 -13.44 13.69 13.63
N ASP A 307 -12.17 13.37 13.81
CA ASP A 307 -11.06 13.91 13.02
C ASP A 307 -11.14 13.53 11.53
N MET A 308 -11.91 12.49 11.17
CA MET A 308 -12.04 12.01 9.80
C MET A 308 -13.13 12.70 8.98
N PHE A 309 -13.99 13.48 9.60
CA PHE A 309 -15.08 14.16 8.89
C PHE A 309 -14.59 15.26 7.93
N GLY A 310 -13.35 15.76 8.14
CA GLY A 310 -12.65 16.68 7.24
C GLY A 310 -11.98 16.00 6.02
N GLY A 311 -11.97 14.69 5.97
CA GLY A 311 -11.32 13.90 4.93
C GLY A 311 -10.16 13.06 5.44
N THR A 312 -9.52 12.30 4.53
CA THR A 312 -8.40 11.40 4.86
C THR A 312 -7.06 12.10 5.04
N SER A 313 -6.97 13.37 4.64
CA SER A 313 -5.72 14.13 4.68
C SER A 313 -5.11 14.20 6.09
N TYR A 314 -5.94 14.39 7.10
CA TYR A 314 -5.52 14.40 8.50
C TYR A 314 -4.76 13.14 8.92
N LEU A 315 -5.21 11.95 8.49
CA LEU A 315 -4.60 10.66 8.85
C LEU A 315 -3.20 10.46 8.26
N PHE A 316 -2.82 11.27 7.30
CA PHE A 316 -1.50 11.24 6.64
C PHE A 316 -0.71 12.53 6.86
N ASP A 317 -1.23 13.42 7.70
CA ASP A 317 -0.53 14.61 8.15
C ASP A 317 0.50 14.25 9.23
N THR A 318 1.75 14.65 8.97
CA THR A 318 2.90 14.40 9.87
C THR A 318 3.24 15.58 10.75
N ALA A 319 2.46 16.69 10.66
CA ALA A 319 2.61 17.80 11.58
C ALA A 319 2.36 17.36 13.04
N VAL A 320 2.90 18.09 13.99
CA VAL A 320 2.65 17.85 15.42
C VAL A 320 1.15 17.90 15.68
N GLY A 321 0.61 16.82 16.25
CA GLY A 321 -0.84 16.65 16.45
C GLY A 321 -1.61 16.08 15.26
N GLY A 322 -0.95 15.82 14.13
CA GLY A 322 -1.52 15.15 12.96
C GLY A 322 -1.87 13.68 13.22
N GLY A 323 -2.77 13.15 12.41
CA GLY A 323 -3.28 11.79 12.60
C GLY A 323 -2.29 10.69 12.26
N TYR A 324 -1.21 11.00 11.53
CA TYR A 324 -0.25 9.99 11.09
C TYR A 324 0.50 9.35 12.26
N ALA A 325 1.02 10.16 13.19
CA ALA A 325 1.69 9.67 14.40
C ALA A 325 0.74 8.90 15.32
N LYS A 326 -0.55 9.25 15.36
CA LYS A 326 -1.56 8.50 16.13
C LYS A 326 -1.77 7.07 15.58
N VAL A 327 -1.72 6.89 14.27
CA VAL A 327 -1.95 5.59 13.63
C VAL A 327 -0.66 4.79 13.44
N PHE A 328 0.41 5.47 13.02
CA PHE A 328 1.68 4.86 12.63
C PHE A 328 2.85 5.33 13.52
N GLY A 329 2.56 5.56 14.79
CA GLY A 329 3.49 6.05 15.77
C GLY A 329 3.00 5.79 17.20
N ASP A 330 3.65 6.46 18.16
CA ASP A 330 3.29 6.44 19.57
C ASP A 330 2.28 7.53 19.98
N GLY A 331 1.80 8.30 19.01
CA GLY A 331 0.90 9.44 19.17
C GLY A 331 1.60 10.79 19.00
N GLU A 332 2.89 10.87 19.28
CA GLU A 332 3.73 12.06 19.11
C GLU A 332 4.75 11.87 17.97
N ASN A 333 5.41 10.72 17.94
CA ASN A 333 6.45 10.40 16.97
C ASN A 333 6.00 9.33 16.00
N ILE A 334 6.40 9.47 14.74
CA ILE A 334 6.20 8.47 13.69
C ILE A 334 7.26 7.38 13.86
N TRP A 335 6.85 6.12 13.78
CA TRP A 335 7.78 5.00 13.86
C TRP A 335 8.74 4.99 12.67
N THR A 336 10.04 4.89 12.98
CA THR A 336 11.11 4.67 11.97
C THR A 336 11.27 3.19 11.60
N GLY A 337 10.57 2.31 12.29
CA GLY A 337 10.49 0.87 12.07
C GLY A 337 9.21 0.35 12.69
N LEU A 338 9.06 -0.96 12.79
CA LEU A 338 7.90 -1.61 13.37
C LEU A 338 8.38 -2.74 14.29
N THR A 339 8.05 -2.64 15.58
CA THR A 339 8.28 -3.78 16.50
C THR A 339 7.21 -4.85 16.27
N ASP A 340 7.50 -6.10 16.67
CA ASP A 340 6.51 -7.17 16.64
C ASP A 340 5.26 -6.82 17.45
N GLY A 341 5.43 -6.16 18.61
CA GLY A 341 4.32 -5.71 19.45
C GLY A 341 3.43 -4.66 18.77
N ASP A 342 4.02 -3.71 18.04
CA ASP A 342 3.28 -2.68 17.33
C ASP A 342 2.53 -3.27 16.15
N PHE A 343 3.20 -4.15 15.38
CA PHE A 343 2.55 -4.86 14.29
C PHE A 343 1.36 -5.67 14.78
N ARG A 344 1.52 -6.45 15.85
CA ARG A 344 0.42 -7.26 16.41
C ARG A 344 -0.76 -6.40 16.86
N LEU A 345 -0.50 -5.24 17.44
CA LEU A 345 -1.55 -4.31 17.84
C LEU A 345 -2.32 -3.78 16.62
N LEU A 346 -1.60 -3.33 15.59
CA LEU A 346 -2.21 -2.83 14.36
C LEU A 346 -2.98 -3.92 13.61
N ALA A 347 -2.35 -5.08 13.40
CA ALA A 347 -2.97 -6.20 12.70
C ALA A 347 -4.16 -6.78 13.49
N GLY A 348 -4.03 -6.92 14.81
CA GLY A 348 -5.11 -7.38 15.68
C GLY A 348 -6.31 -6.41 15.66
N THR A 349 -6.06 -5.11 15.73
CA THR A 349 -7.12 -4.09 15.58
C THR A 349 -7.80 -4.19 14.21
N TRP A 350 -7.00 -4.33 13.14
CA TRP A 350 -7.55 -4.48 11.79
C TRP A 350 -8.44 -5.71 11.68
N PHE A 351 -7.96 -6.88 12.09
CA PHE A 351 -8.73 -8.12 11.99
C PHE A 351 -9.97 -8.12 12.88
N LEU A 352 -9.89 -7.56 14.08
CA LEU A 352 -11.05 -7.37 14.94
C LEU A 352 -12.10 -6.50 14.25
N CYS A 353 -11.70 -5.36 13.66
CA CYS A 353 -12.60 -4.47 12.95
C CYS A 353 -13.17 -5.09 11.66
N GLU A 354 -12.44 -5.99 10.97
CA GLU A 354 -12.98 -6.75 9.84
C GLU A 354 -14.15 -7.64 10.29
N GLN A 355 -14.02 -8.29 11.45
CA GLN A 355 -15.08 -9.11 12.00
C GLN A 355 -16.26 -8.27 12.51
N VAL A 356 -15.98 -7.14 13.19
CA VAL A 356 -16.99 -6.15 13.55
C VAL A 356 -17.74 -5.65 12.31
N ARG A 357 -17.04 -5.41 11.20
CA ARG A 357 -17.63 -5.01 9.92
C ARG A 357 -18.58 -6.06 9.37
N ALA A 358 -18.16 -7.31 9.36
CA ALA A 358 -18.97 -8.42 8.86
C ALA A 358 -20.27 -8.57 9.69
N GLU A 359 -20.13 -8.56 11.01
CA GLU A 359 -21.27 -8.67 11.93
C GLU A 359 -22.21 -7.46 11.85
N TRP A 360 -21.66 -6.23 11.83
CA TRP A 360 -22.44 -5.03 11.62
C TRP A 360 -23.26 -5.06 10.32
N LYS A 361 -22.64 -5.53 9.23
CA LYS A 361 -23.30 -5.65 7.93
C LYS A 361 -24.45 -6.67 8.00
N ALA A 362 -24.20 -7.84 8.58
CA ALA A 362 -25.21 -8.87 8.77
C ALA A 362 -26.42 -8.37 9.62
N GLN A 363 -26.14 -7.69 10.74
CA GLN A 363 -27.20 -7.11 11.58
C GLN A 363 -27.96 -5.98 10.87
N LYS A 364 -27.28 -5.15 10.09
CA LYS A 364 -27.92 -4.10 9.30
C LYS A 364 -28.84 -4.68 8.23
N GLU A 365 -28.39 -5.71 7.52
CA GLU A 365 -29.20 -6.40 6.50
C GLU A 365 -30.41 -7.11 7.11
N ALA A 366 -30.24 -7.79 8.23
CA ALA A 366 -31.32 -8.43 8.94
C ALA A 366 -32.40 -7.43 9.41
N LYS A 367 -31.98 -6.26 9.93
CA LYS A 367 -32.88 -5.19 10.35
C LYS A 367 -33.61 -4.55 9.17
N VAL A 368 -32.99 -4.42 8.01
CA VAL A 368 -33.63 -3.94 6.79
C VAL A 368 -34.72 -4.93 6.33
N ALA A 369 -34.47 -6.24 6.42
CA ALA A 369 -35.40 -7.27 6.01
C ALA A 369 -36.69 -7.30 6.88
N VAL A 370 -36.62 -6.85 8.13
CA VAL A 370 -37.74 -6.82 9.10
C VAL A 370 -38.50 -5.51 9.10
N ALA A 371 -38.31 -4.62 8.10
CA ALA A 371 -38.99 -3.30 8.00
C ALA A 371 -38.83 -2.39 9.25
N VAL A 372 -37.65 -2.34 9.80
CA VAL A 372 -37.31 -1.51 10.97
C VAL A 372 -37.33 -0.02 10.60
N SER A 373 -37.66 0.84 11.58
CA SER A 373 -37.76 2.28 11.39
C SER A 373 -36.49 2.91 10.78
N ASP A 374 -36.65 3.99 10.03
CA ASP A 374 -35.55 4.70 9.41
C ASP A 374 -34.50 5.21 10.40
N ASP A 375 -34.93 5.53 11.64
CA ASP A 375 -34.00 5.90 12.70
C ASP A 375 -32.96 4.80 13.01
N VAL A 376 -33.37 3.56 12.98
CA VAL A 376 -32.44 2.42 13.22
C VAL A 376 -31.48 2.28 12.07
N LYS A 377 -31.95 2.41 10.83
CA LYS A 377 -31.10 2.37 9.63
C LYS A 377 -30.09 3.51 9.66
N ASN A 378 -30.57 4.71 9.96
CA ASN A 378 -29.78 5.93 10.03
C ASN A 378 -28.73 5.88 11.15
N ALA A 379 -29.09 5.42 12.35
CA ALA A 379 -28.15 5.28 13.48
C ALA A 379 -26.95 4.38 13.14
N LEU A 380 -27.18 3.35 12.31
CA LEU A 380 -26.15 2.38 11.90
C LEU A 380 -25.54 2.66 10.53
N GLU A 381 -25.82 3.83 9.91
CA GLU A 381 -25.31 4.13 8.56
C GLU A 381 -23.79 4.25 8.51
N ARG A 382 -23.19 4.85 9.52
CA ARG A 382 -21.77 5.22 9.54
C ARG A 382 -20.93 4.20 10.26
N ARG A 383 -20.29 3.29 9.52
CA ARG A 383 -19.45 2.22 10.06
C ARG A 383 -18.33 2.70 11.00
N TRP A 384 -17.76 3.87 10.74
CA TRP A 384 -16.68 4.42 11.57
C TRP A 384 -17.16 4.75 12.99
N LEU A 385 -18.39 5.22 13.13
CA LEU A 385 -19.00 5.43 14.43
C LEU A 385 -19.28 4.10 15.15
N VAL A 386 -19.71 3.08 14.41
CA VAL A 386 -19.89 1.73 14.97
C VAL A 386 -18.55 1.17 15.46
N PHE A 387 -17.48 1.29 14.67
CA PHE A 387 -16.15 0.83 15.08
C PHE A 387 -15.67 1.52 16.35
N TRP A 388 -15.83 2.84 16.43
CA TRP A 388 -15.49 3.60 17.63
C TRP A 388 -16.31 3.16 18.82
N THR A 389 -17.63 3.01 18.67
CA THR A 389 -18.53 2.59 19.76
C THR A 389 -18.17 1.20 20.28
N CYS A 390 -17.82 0.26 19.40
CA CYS A 390 -17.29 -1.04 19.80
C CYS A 390 -15.96 -0.92 20.56
N GLY A 391 -15.07 -0.06 20.10
CA GLY A 391 -13.79 0.24 20.75
C GLY A 391 -13.98 0.86 22.15
N GLU A 392 -14.90 1.84 22.29
CA GLU A 392 -15.23 2.45 23.58
C GLU A 392 -15.84 1.44 24.56
N LEU A 393 -16.76 0.61 24.08
CA LEU A 393 -17.36 -0.43 24.88
C LEU A 393 -16.28 -1.40 25.41
N LEU A 394 -15.38 -1.86 24.56
CA LEU A 394 -14.27 -2.72 24.97
C LEU A 394 -13.33 -2.03 25.95
N ARG A 395 -12.93 -0.77 25.69
CA ARG A 395 -12.09 0.01 26.61
C ARG A 395 -12.71 0.11 28.00
N SER A 396 -14.01 0.39 28.05
CA SER A 396 -14.76 0.50 29.31
C SER A 396 -14.83 -0.86 30.02
N ILE A 397 -15.14 -1.96 29.33
CA ILE A 397 -15.16 -3.30 29.90
C ILE A 397 -13.79 -3.70 30.48
N TYR A 398 -12.71 -3.47 29.74
CA TYR A 398 -11.36 -3.85 30.16
C TYR A 398 -10.85 -2.97 31.32
N ARG A 399 -11.20 -1.67 31.31
CA ARG A 399 -10.91 -0.74 32.42
C ARG A 399 -11.56 -1.20 33.72
N GLU A 400 -12.85 -1.52 33.68
CA GLU A 400 -13.58 -2.00 34.87
C GLU A 400 -13.07 -3.34 35.40
N ARG A 401 -12.48 -4.16 34.54
CA ARG A 401 -11.84 -5.43 34.91
C ARG A 401 -10.39 -5.27 35.35
N ASN A 402 -9.84 -4.07 35.26
CA ASN A 402 -8.41 -3.82 35.45
C ASN A 402 -7.51 -4.71 34.56
N GLU A 403 -7.92 -4.86 33.28
CA GLU A 403 -7.25 -5.67 32.27
C GLU A 403 -6.73 -4.78 31.12
N ASP A 404 -5.68 -5.23 30.43
CA ASP A 404 -5.09 -4.53 29.29
C ASP A 404 -5.75 -4.97 27.97
N LEU A 405 -6.52 -4.05 27.37
CA LEU A 405 -7.16 -4.26 26.07
C LEU A 405 -6.15 -4.39 24.94
N ASP A 406 -5.08 -3.58 24.94
CA ASP A 406 -4.09 -3.63 23.88
C ASP A 406 -3.36 -4.98 23.88
N LEU A 407 -3.09 -5.54 25.05
CA LEU A 407 -2.54 -6.88 25.18
C LEU A 407 -3.50 -7.95 24.62
N ALA A 408 -4.79 -7.82 24.87
CA ALA A 408 -5.79 -8.74 24.31
C ALA A 408 -5.87 -8.62 22.78
N ILE A 409 -5.85 -7.38 22.25
CA ILE A 409 -5.88 -7.14 20.81
C ILE A 409 -4.61 -7.66 20.11
N ARG A 410 -3.43 -7.50 20.71
CA ARG A 410 -2.16 -8.03 20.16
C ARG A 410 -2.20 -9.53 19.91
N ARG A 411 -3.00 -10.28 20.66
CA ARG A 411 -3.19 -11.73 20.45
C ARG A 411 -4.02 -12.06 19.21
N LEU A 412 -4.84 -11.11 18.73
CA LEU A 412 -5.71 -11.27 17.55
C LEU A 412 -5.00 -11.12 16.20
N TYR A 413 -3.69 -10.91 16.17
CA TYR A 413 -2.94 -10.65 14.93
C TYR A 413 -2.94 -11.81 13.92
N LYS A 414 -3.26 -13.03 14.35
CA LYS A 414 -3.38 -14.17 13.44
C LYS A 414 -4.77 -14.19 12.80
N PRO A 415 -4.86 -14.31 11.46
CA PRO A 415 -6.14 -14.27 10.75
C PRO A 415 -7.14 -15.35 11.18
N THR A 416 -6.65 -16.50 11.66
CA THR A 416 -7.48 -17.62 12.11
C THR A 416 -8.32 -17.32 13.36
N TRP A 417 -7.93 -16.35 14.17
CA TRP A 417 -8.68 -15.95 15.37
C TRP A 417 -9.96 -15.16 15.06
N VAL A 418 -10.00 -14.52 13.90
CA VAL A 418 -11.05 -13.58 13.50
C VAL A 418 -11.92 -14.10 12.35
N ASP A 419 -11.92 -15.39 12.09
CA ASP A 419 -12.86 -15.99 11.15
C ASP A 419 -14.28 -15.99 11.70
N SER A 420 -15.29 -15.95 10.83
CA SER A 420 -16.71 -15.88 11.20
C SER A 420 -17.18 -17.04 12.11
N ALA A 421 -16.45 -18.14 12.12
CA ALA A 421 -16.62 -19.28 13.03
C ALA A 421 -15.46 -19.37 14.04
N GLY A 422 -14.63 -18.33 14.14
CA GLY A 422 -13.46 -18.31 15.03
C GLY A 422 -13.84 -18.16 16.51
N PRO A 423 -12.84 -18.34 17.41
CA PRO A 423 -13.07 -18.36 18.87
C PRO A 423 -13.71 -17.11 19.45
N ILE A 424 -13.58 -15.97 18.77
CA ILE A 424 -14.14 -14.70 19.24
C ILE A 424 -15.42 -14.26 18.51
N ALA A 425 -15.96 -15.08 17.62
CA ALA A 425 -17.13 -14.70 16.79
C ALA A 425 -18.34 -14.28 17.63
N ASP A 426 -18.70 -15.08 18.63
CA ASP A 426 -19.85 -14.78 19.52
C ASP A 426 -19.58 -13.53 20.38
N THR A 427 -18.33 -13.36 20.83
CA THR A 427 -17.90 -12.17 21.56
C THR A 427 -18.08 -10.91 20.70
N VAL A 428 -17.62 -10.94 19.46
CA VAL A 428 -17.74 -9.80 18.53
C VAL A 428 -19.21 -9.54 18.20
N ARG A 429 -20.01 -10.59 17.98
CA ARG A 429 -21.46 -10.43 17.77
C ARG A 429 -22.11 -9.69 18.93
N ARG A 430 -21.81 -10.08 20.15
CA ARG A 430 -22.35 -9.42 21.34
C ARG A 430 -21.87 -7.98 21.51
N ILE A 431 -20.61 -7.70 21.22
CA ILE A 431 -20.06 -6.33 21.20
C ILE A 431 -20.81 -5.44 20.20
N VAL A 432 -21.02 -5.94 18.97
CA VAL A 432 -21.72 -5.20 17.91
C VAL A 432 -23.20 -4.99 18.26
N GLU A 433 -23.84 -5.97 18.89
CA GLU A 433 -25.23 -5.82 19.39
C GLU A 433 -25.35 -4.69 20.43
N LEU A 434 -24.51 -4.72 21.46
CA LEU A 434 -24.54 -3.70 22.53
C LEU A 434 -24.20 -2.31 21.99
N ALA A 435 -23.16 -2.20 21.15
CA ALA A 435 -22.77 -0.96 20.49
C ALA A 435 -23.90 -0.41 19.60
N SER A 436 -24.57 -1.28 18.84
CA SER A 436 -25.69 -0.93 17.98
C SER A 436 -26.89 -0.45 18.79
N GLN A 437 -27.18 -1.08 19.94
CA GLN A 437 -28.24 -0.67 20.86
C GLN A 437 -27.99 0.74 21.39
N ALA A 438 -26.76 1.03 21.88
CA ALA A 438 -26.38 2.35 22.34
C ALA A 438 -26.58 3.42 21.26
N LEU A 439 -26.07 3.14 20.04
CA LEU A 439 -26.22 4.06 18.91
C LEU A 439 -27.68 4.35 18.56
N ILE A 440 -28.54 3.33 18.54
CA ILE A 440 -29.96 3.46 18.22
C ILE A 440 -30.67 4.30 19.27
N VAL A 441 -30.40 4.06 20.55
CA VAL A 441 -31.02 4.80 21.65
C VAL A 441 -30.62 6.29 21.60
N VAL A 442 -29.32 6.55 21.47
CA VAL A 442 -28.80 7.93 21.40
C VAL A 442 -29.34 8.66 20.16
N TYR A 443 -29.36 7.99 19.01
CA TYR A 443 -29.88 8.56 17.78
C TYR A 443 -31.35 8.92 17.89
N LYS A 444 -32.21 8.02 18.40
CA LYS A 444 -33.65 8.27 18.58
C LYS A 444 -33.91 9.45 19.51
N ARG A 445 -33.17 9.54 20.62
CA ARG A 445 -33.29 10.70 21.55
C ARG A 445 -32.90 12.01 20.84
N ALA A 446 -31.83 11.98 20.01
CA ALA A 446 -31.44 13.18 19.28
C ALA A 446 -32.40 13.52 18.15
N ALA A 447 -32.92 12.56 17.41
CA ALA A 447 -33.87 12.75 16.31
C ALA A 447 -35.21 13.34 16.77
N ALA A 448 -35.58 13.10 18.03
CA ALA A 448 -36.79 13.70 18.64
C ALA A 448 -36.64 15.20 19.02
N GLN A 449 -35.39 15.74 18.93
CA GLN A 449 -35.15 17.15 19.28
C GLN A 449 -35.49 18.11 18.13
N PRO A 450 -36.02 19.31 18.41
CA PRO A 450 -36.18 20.33 17.40
C PRO A 450 -34.85 20.69 16.73
N LYS A 451 -34.88 20.91 15.41
CA LYS A 451 -33.69 21.26 14.60
C LYS A 451 -32.61 20.16 14.51
N PHE A 452 -32.96 18.89 14.74
CA PHE A 452 -32.06 17.78 14.52
C PHE A 452 -31.52 17.76 13.07
N SER A 453 -30.24 17.52 12.95
CA SER A 453 -29.58 17.34 11.65
C SER A 453 -28.80 16.02 11.64
N HIS A 454 -29.27 15.06 10.87
CA HIS A 454 -28.63 13.77 10.68
C HIS A 454 -27.13 13.90 10.33
N ARG A 455 -26.79 14.79 9.39
CA ARG A 455 -25.41 15.03 8.96
C ARG A 455 -24.56 15.58 10.11
N ASN A 456 -25.05 16.52 10.89
CA ASN A 456 -24.30 17.14 11.98
C ASN A 456 -24.15 16.21 13.16
N TRP A 457 -25.15 15.35 13.42
CA TRP A 457 -25.09 14.38 14.51
C TRP A 457 -23.85 13.49 14.41
N PHE A 458 -23.52 12.96 13.23
CA PHE A 458 -22.34 12.13 13.04
C PHE A 458 -20.99 12.86 13.20
N ARG A 459 -21.00 14.20 13.15
CA ARG A 459 -19.81 15.05 13.18
C ARG A 459 -19.58 15.75 14.50
N SER A 460 -20.50 15.60 15.44
CA SER A 460 -20.48 16.33 16.70
C SER A 460 -19.74 15.56 17.78
N GLN A 461 -18.76 16.20 18.41
CA GLN A 461 -18.11 15.66 19.61
C GLN A 461 -19.11 15.44 20.76
N THR A 462 -20.15 16.28 20.86
CA THR A 462 -21.24 16.10 21.83
C THR A 462 -21.89 14.73 21.64
N THR A 463 -22.09 14.28 20.42
CA THR A 463 -22.63 12.95 20.14
C THR A 463 -21.77 11.84 20.73
N LEU A 464 -20.45 11.95 20.63
CA LEU A 464 -19.53 10.96 21.18
C LEU A 464 -19.61 10.91 22.71
N VAL A 465 -19.73 12.06 23.36
CA VAL A 465 -19.91 12.14 24.81
C VAL A 465 -21.23 11.46 25.25
N VAL A 466 -22.33 11.71 24.55
CA VAL A 466 -23.63 11.09 24.87
C VAL A 466 -23.61 9.58 24.65
N ILE A 467 -22.91 9.11 23.58
CA ILE A 467 -22.76 7.66 23.34
C ILE A 467 -21.95 7.02 24.48
N ARG A 468 -20.89 7.65 24.97
CA ARG A 468 -20.12 7.16 26.14
C ARG A 468 -21.02 7.01 27.36
N GLY A 469 -21.84 8.00 27.68
CA GLY A 469 -22.78 7.93 28.80
C GLY A 469 -23.82 6.80 28.65
N GLU A 470 -24.28 6.52 27.43
CA GLU A 470 -25.17 5.38 27.18
C GLU A 470 -24.46 4.04 27.36
N LEU A 471 -23.19 3.94 26.91
CA LEU A 471 -22.39 2.75 27.14
C LEU A 471 -22.13 2.49 28.63
N GLU A 472 -21.84 3.51 29.42
CA GLU A 472 -21.70 3.42 30.89
C GLU A 472 -22.99 2.91 31.54
N SER A 473 -24.14 3.36 31.06
CA SER A 473 -25.45 2.86 31.52
C SER A 473 -25.59 1.36 31.22
N ILE A 474 -25.25 0.92 30.01
CA ILE A 474 -25.28 -0.50 29.64
C ILE A 474 -24.35 -1.34 30.54
N LEU A 475 -23.14 -0.84 30.84
CA LEU A 475 -22.20 -1.51 31.73
C LEU A 475 -22.77 -1.68 33.14
N THR A 476 -23.40 -0.65 33.66
CA THR A 476 -24.00 -0.64 35.01
C THR A 476 -25.15 -1.67 35.11
N TYR A 477 -26.03 -1.69 34.09
CA TYR A 477 -27.19 -2.58 34.12
C TYR A 477 -26.90 -4.06 33.82
N ALA A 478 -25.94 -4.31 32.91
CA ALA A 478 -25.61 -5.68 32.50
C ALA A 478 -24.79 -6.45 33.55
N GLY A 479 -24.09 -5.75 34.42
CA GLY A 479 -23.11 -6.35 35.32
C GLY A 479 -21.86 -6.84 34.60
N ILE A 480 -20.69 -6.51 35.11
CA ILE A 480 -19.41 -6.70 34.39
C ILE A 480 -19.09 -8.17 34.05
N ALA A 481 -19.57 -9.11 34.89
CA ALA A 481 -19.33 -10.54 34.70
C ALA A 481 -19.97 -11.10 33.43
N THR A 482 -21.09 -10.50 32.98
CA THR A 482 -21.87 -10.97 31.82
C THR A 482 -21.45 -10.30 30.51
N LEU A 483 -20.55 -9.31 30.60
CA LEU A 483 -20.11 -8.56 29.43
C LEU A 483 -19.06 -9.32 28.61
N PRO A 484 -19.06 -9.16 27.30
CA PRO A 484 -18.16 -9.88 26.40
C PRO A 484 -16.69 -9.57 26.70
N ARG A 485 -15.84 -10.58 26.54
CA ARG A 485 -14.38 -10.50 26.70
C ARG A 485 -13.73 -11.13 25.49
N LEU A 486 -12.66 -10.51 24.99
CA LEU A 486 -11.80 -11.11 23.96
C LEU A 486 -10.96 -12.23 24.63
N ASP A 487 -11.60 -13.35 24.98
CA ASP A 487 -10.93 -14.47 25.62
C ASP A 487 -10.38 -15.41 24.56
N LEU A 488 -9.06 -15.50 24.50
CA LEU A 488 -8.32 -16.33 23.57
C LEU A 488 -7.81 -17.57 24.29
N ARG A 489 -8.72 -18.44 24.73
CA ARG A 489 -8.31 -19.79 25.08
C ARG A 489 -8.00 -20.55 23.81
N GLU A 490 -6.76 -21.01 23.66
CA GLU A 490 -6.44 -21.93 22.57
C GLU A 490 -7.41 -23.12 22.65
N PRO A 491 -8.08 -23.48 21.53
CA PRO A 491 -8.93 -24.66 21.53
C PRO A 491 -8.03 -25.86 21.82
N GLY A 492 -8.10 -26.41 23.03
CA GLY A 492 -7.45 -27.67 23.38
C GLY A 492 -6.31 -27.63 24.43
N ARG A 493 -6.26 -26.63 25.29
CA ARG A 493 -5.54 -26.72 26.56
C ARG A 493 -6.46 -26.59 27.74
#